data_452b6da1618037bba156af3f8b029f63
#
_entry.id   452b6da1618037bba156af3f8b029f63
#
_cell.length_a   1.000
_cell.length_b   1.000
_cell.length_c   1.000
_cell.angle_alpha   90.00
_cell.angle_beta   90.00
_cell.angle_gamma   90.00
#
_symmetry.space_group_name_H-M   'P 1'
#
loop_
_entity.id
_entity.type
_entity.pdbx_description
1 polymer ?
#
loop_
_entity_poly.entity_id
_entity_poly.type
_entity_poly.pdbx_seq_one_letter_code
_entity_poly.pdbx_strand_id
1 'polypeptide(L)'
;MKQNHNVDKNTNSKSIIIRKFSESDIPQIVKLQTESFADMAKYGMIFPSSFLRNHIKLFPNGQLLAEIDGRIVGSSSSLIISLGSEYEAHNWFEITGNGLFSNHNPNGDTLYGADISTHPDFRSMGIGTMLYDARKELAKKLNLRRILAGGRLFDYCKYSQMMSAKEYADKVVHGELSDPVLSFQLKNGFKFIKVLDNYLLDKRSLNYASLIEWVNPSYHILANSKSGKKV
;
A
#
# COMPACT_ATOMS: atom_id res chain seq x y z
N MET A 1 -57.53 -11.63 -10.45
CA MET A 1 -56.73 -10.39 -10.50
C MET A 1 -55.61 -10.47 -9.47
N LYS A 2 -54.39 -10.75 -9.91
CA LYS A 2 -53.20 -10.76 -9.05
C LYS A 2 -52.40 -9.50 -9.39
N GLN A 3 -52.31 -8.58 -8.44
CA GLN A 3 -51.47 -7.39 -8.57
C GLN A 3 -50.01 -7.80 -8.29
N ASN A 4 -49.14 -7.70 -9.31
CA ASN A 4 -47.70 -7.79 -9.16
C ASN A 4 -47.19 -6.45 -8.63
N HIS A 5 -46.67 -6.44 -7.44
CA HIS A 5 -45.84 -5.33 -6.92
C HIS A 5 -44.39 -5.58 -7.38
N ASN A 6 -44.02 -4.94 -8.47
CA ASN A 6 -42.62 -4.75 -8.84
C ASN A 6 -42.03 -3.70 -7.89
N VAL A 7 -41.18 -4.15 -6.99
CA VAL A 7 -40.30 -3.25 -6.22
C VAL A 7 -39.04 -3.08 -7.06
N ASP A 8 -38.96 -1.98 -7.79
CA ASP A 8 -37.76 -1.52 -8.45
C ASP A 8 -36.72 -1.15 -7.39
N LYS A 9 -35.77 -2.06 -7.16
CA LYS A 9 -34.54 -1.75 -6.42
C LYS A 9 -33.58 -1.01 -7.36
N ASN A 10 -33.82 0.26 -7.59
CA ASN A 10 -32.83 1.15 -8.20
C ASN A 10 -31.78 1.55 -7.15
N THR A 11 -30.89 0.62 -6.82
CA THR A 11 -29.69 0.95 -6.08
C THR A 11 -28.71 1.57 -7.07
N ASN A 12 -28.63 2.89 -7.08
CA ASN A 12 -27.56 3.66 -7.70
C ASN A 12 -26.23 3.28 -7.01
N SER A 13 -25.64 2.13 -7.38
CA SER A 13 -24.34 1.72 -6.88
C SER A 13 -23.32 2.68 -7.49
N LYS A 14 -22.83 3.62 -6.67
CA LYS A 14 -21.76 4.54 -7.08
C LYS A 14 -20.57 3.72 -7.56
N SER A 15 -20.18 3.91 -8.81
CA SER A 15 -19.05 3.21 -9.41
C SER A 15 -17.74 3.73 -8.80
N ILE A 16 -16.92 2.82 -8.28
CA ILE A 16 -15.56 3.14 -7.83
C ILE A 16 -14.62 2.92 -9.00
N ILE A 17 -13.91 3.96 -9.41
CA ILE A 17 -12.94 3.92 -10.51
C ILE A 17 -11.53 3.93 -9.94
N ILE A 18 -10.71 2.94 -10.32
CA ILE A 18 -9.27 2.93 -10.02
C ILE A 18 -8.53 3.42 -11.26
N ARG A 19 -7.72 4.45 -11.10
CA ARG A 19 -6.88 5.00 -12.18
C ARG A 19 -5.53 5.50 -11.66
N LYS A 20 -4.61 5.77 -12.57
CA LYS A 20 -3.39 6.52 -12.25
C LYS A 20 -3.75 7.95 -11.91
N PHE A 21 -3.05 8.55 -10.96
CA PHE A 21 -3.20 9.96 -10.72
C PHE A 21 -2.24 10.82 -11.57
N SER A 22 -2.66 12.03 -11.82
CA SER A 22 -1.95 13.06 -12.58
C SER A 22 -1.63 14.25 -11.70
N GLU A 23 -0.90 15.23 -12.22
CA GLU A 23 -0.59 16.45 -11.47
C GLU A 23 -1.83 17.23 -11.02
N SER A 24 -2.91 17.21 -11.81
CA SER A 24 -4.17 17.88 -11.45
C SER A 24 -4.87 17.27 -10.23
N ASP A 25 -4.57 16.00 -9.91
CA ASP A 25 -5.16 15.30 -8.77
C ASP A 25 -4.44 15.61 -7.45
N ILE A 26 -3.21 16.15 -7.51
CA ILE A 26 -2.34 16.34 -6.33
C ILE A 26 -3.03 17.09 -5.18
N PRO A 27 -3.73 18.22 -5.41
CA PRO A 27 -4.40 18.92 -4.30
C PRO A 27 -5.40 18.05 -3.54
N GLN A 28 -6.20 17.24 -4.26
CA GLN A 28 -7.15 16.33 -3.62
C GLN A 28 -6.44 15.17 -2.90
N ILE A 29 -5.32 14.66 -3.43
CA ILE A 29 -4.53 13.58 -2.79
C ILE A 29 -3.90 14.09 -1.49
N VAL A 30 -3.33 15.28 -1.47
CA VAL A 30 -2.79 15.88 -0.23
C VAL A 30 -3.90 16.03 0.82
N LYS A 31 -5.08 16.51 0.41
CA LYS A 31 -6.24 16.60 1.30
C LYS A 31 -6.66 15.21 1.83
N LEU A 32 -6.77 14.21 0.95
CA LEU A 32 -7.09 12.83 1.31
C LEU A 32 -6.11 12.28 2.34
N GLN A 33 -4.79 12.44 2.13
CA GLN A 33 -3.77 11.98 3.07
C GLN A 33 -3.88 12.68 4.42
N THR A 34 -4.13 14.01 4.43
CA THR A 34 -4.33 14.78 5.66
C THR A 34 -5.51 14.24 6.47
N GLU A 35 -6.61 13.91 5.82
CA GLU A 35 -7.82 13.38 6.47
C GLU A 35 -7.65 11.90 6.88
N SER A 36 -6.95 11.10 6.07
CA SER A 36 -6.74 9.67 6.33
C SER A 36 -5.73 9.39 7.43
N PHE A 37 -4.71 10.25 7.54
CA PHE A 37 -3.58 10.15 8.49
C PHE A 37 -3.50 11.36 9.41
N ALA A 38 -4.65 11.79 9.97
CA ALA A 38 -4.74 13.00 10.76
C ALA A 38 -3.79 13.02 11.98
N ASP A 39 -3.44 11.85 12.53
CA ASP A 39 -2.45 11.67 13.59
C ASP A 39 -1.01 11.94 13.13
N MET A 40 -0.70 11.69 11.86
CA MET A 40 0.62 11.88 11.26
C MET A 40 0.74 13.23 10.55
N ALA A 41 -0.33 13.70 9.92
CA ALA A 41 -0.35 14.93 9.13
C ALA A 41 0.07 16.15 9.96
N LYS A 42 -0.33 16.23 11.24
CA LYS A 42 0.07 17.28 12.17
C LYS A 42 1.58 17.35 12.46
N TYR A 43 2.32 16.28 12.12
CA TYR A 43 3.78 16.22 12.23
C TYR A 43 4.45 16.30 10.84
N GLY A 44 3.70 16.65 9.78
CA GLY A 44 4.21 16.72 8.43
C GLY A 44 4.52 15.36 7.78
N MET A 45 4.00 14.28 8.33
CA MET A 45 4.27 12.90 7.88
C MET A 45 3.29 12.45 6.79
N ILE A 46 3.05 13.33 5.82
CA ILE A 46 2.30 13.08 4.58
C ILE A 46 3.13 13.56 3.40
N PHE A 47 2.85 13.05 2.21
CA PHE A 47 3.58 13.50 1.01
C PHE A 47 3.18 14.93 0.63
N PRO A 48 4.13 15.89 0.64
CA PRO A 48 3.88 17.22 0.09
C PRO A 48 3.70 17.15 -1.44
N SER A 49 3.08 18.17 -2.02
CA SER A 49 2.80 18.24 -3.47
C SER A 49 4.05 18.06 -4.34
N SER A 50 5.21 18.53 -3.90
CA SER A 50 6.49 18.37 -4.62
C SER A 50 6.91 16.89 -4.70
N PHE A 51 6.69 16.10 -3.64
CA PHE A 51 7.01 14.68 -3.63
C PHE A 51 6.09 13.91 -4.58
N LEU A 52 4.79 14.21 -4.55
CA LEU A 52 3.82 13.56 -5.45
C LEU A 52 4.13 13.86 -6.92
N ARG A 53 4.56 15.08 -7.27
CA ARG A 53 5.05 15.38 -8.63
C ARG A 53 6.26 14.53 -9.02
N ASN A 54 7.20 14.35 -8.08
CA ASN A 54 8.36 13.50 -8.32
C ASN A 54 7.98 12.04 -8.51
N HIS A 55 7.04 11.53 -7.72
CA HIS A 55 6.53 10.16 -7.87
C HIS A 55 5.90 9.94 -9.25
N ILE A 56 5.08 10.89 -9.74
CA ILE A 56 4.51 10.83 -11.10
C ILE A 56 5.62 10.79 -12.15
N LYS A 57 6.66 11.64 -11.99
CA LYS A 57 7.78 11.72 -12.93
C LYS A 57 8.60 10.43 -12.95
N LEU A 58 8.89 9.83 -11.78
CA LEU A 58 9.75 8.65 -11.67
C LEU A 58 9.01 7.37 -12.06
N PHE A 59 7.80 7.17 -11.54
CA PHE A 59 7.04 5.93 -11.75
C PHE A 59 5.53 6.19 -11.79
N PRO A 60 5.00 6.76 -12.87
CA PRO A 60 3.57 7.12 -12.96
C PRO A 60 2.63 5.90 -12.84
N ASN A 61 3.07 4.71 -13.27
CA ASN A 61 2.26 3.49 -13.18
C ASN A 61 2.05 3.01 -11.73
N GLY A 62 2.94 3.37 -10.82
CA GLY A 62 2.86 3.00 -9.40
C GLY A 62 2.00 3.94 -8.56
N GLN A 63 1.46 5.01 -9.18
CA GLN A 63 0.71 6.05 -8.51
C GLN A 63 -0.77 5.92 -8.86
N LEU A 64 -1.56 5.35 -7.92
CA LEU A 64 -2.95 4.99 -8.15
C LEU A 64 -3.90 5.76 -7.23
N LEU A 65 -5.11 6.02 -7.70
CA LEU A 65 -6.19 6.57 -6.88
C LEU A 65 -7.51 5.82 -7.11
N ALA A 66 -8.39 5.95 -6.14
CA ALA A 66 -9.79 5.55 -6.22
C ALA A 66 -10.67 6.78 -6.23
N GLU A 67 -11.61 6.84 -7.17
CA GLU A 67 -12.52 7.96 -7.39
C GLU A 67 -13.98 7.51 -7.36
N ILE A 68 -14.85 8.31 -6.75
CA ILE A 68 -16.30 8.17 -6.77
C ILE A 68 -16.88 9.53 -7.14
N ASP A 69 -17.61 9.62 -8.25
CA ASP A 69 -18.31 10.85 -8.71
C ASP A 69 -17.36 12.08 -8.76
N GLY A 70 -16.12 11.92 -9.25
CA GLY A 70 -15.11 12.99 -9.34
C GLY A 70 -14.40 13.32 -8.01
N ARG A 71 -14.75 12.68 -6.90
CA ARG A 71 -14.08 12.81 -5.61
C ARG A 71 -13.05 11.70 -5.41
N ILE A 72 -11.82 12.07 -5.10
CA ILE A 72 -10.77 11.11 -4.74
C ILE A 72 -11.01 10.63 -3.31
N VAL A 73 -11.21 9.32 -3.15
CA VAL A 73 -11.57 8.67 -1.88
C VAL A 73 -10.53 7.66 -1.40
N GLY A 74 -9.52 7.38 -2.21
CA GLY A 74 -8.39 6.55 -1.86
C GLY A 74 -7.20 6.82 -2.76
N SER A 75 -5.98 6.52 -2.28
CA SER A 75 -4.75 6.59 -3.05
C SER A 75 -3.76 5.52 -2.62
N SER A 76 -2.85 5.16 -3.51
CA SER A 76 -1.70 4.33 -3.17
C SER A 76 -0.49 4.69 -4.00
N SER A 77 0.67 4.77 -3.36
CA SER A 77 1.95 5.08 -3.98
C SER A 77 2.91 3.90 -3.87
N SER A 78 3.63 3.62 -4.95
CA SER A 78 4.59 2.53 -5.01
C SER A 78 5.83 2.94 -5.79
N LEU A 79 6.96 2.25 -5.52
CA LEU A 79 8.18 2.34 -6.30
C LEU A 79 8.69 0.92 -6.56
N ILE A 80 9.55 0.76 -7.57
CA ILE A 80 10.26 -0.51 -7.80
C ILE A 80 11.62 -0.41 -7.13
N ILE A 81 12.03 -1.47 -6.44
CA ILE A 81 13.31 -1.56 -5.74
C ILE A 81 13.99 -2.89 -6.03
N SER A 82 15.28 -2.94 -5.76
CA SER A 82 16.03 -4.19 -5.62
C SER A 82 16.39 -4.38 -4.15
N LEU A 83 15.87 -5.43 -3.55
CA LEU A 83 16.34 -5.94 -2.26
C LEU A 83 17.05 -7.27 -2.50
N GLY A 84 18.04 -7.57 -1.67
CA GLY A 84 18.74 -8.85 -1.70
C GLY A 84 17.79 -10.05 -1.52
N SER A 85 18.34 -11.26 -1.53
CA SER A 85 17.57 -12.51 -1.33
C SER A 85 16.90 -12.58 0.04
N GLU A 86 17.43 -11.88 1.01
CA GLU A 86 16.94 -11.82 2.38
C GLU A 86 16.17 -10.51 2.64
N TYR A 87 15.21 -10.57 3.54
CA TYR A 87 14.41 -9.42 3.94
C TYR A 87 15.23 -8.55 4.90
N GLU A 88 16.09 -7.68 4.38
CA GLU A 88 16.87 -6.76 5.18
C GLU A 88 15.99 -5.83 6.02
N ALA A 89 16.42 -5.52 7.24
CA ALA A 89 15.79 -4.51 8.05
C ALA A 89 16.01 -3.13 7.40
N HIS A 90 14.97 -2.34 7.32
CA HIS A 90 15.00 -0.99 6.77
C HIS A 90 13.92 -0.14 7.43
N ASN A 91 14.09 1.15 7.42
CA ASN A 91 13.04 2.09 7.77
C ASN A 91 12.39 2.69 6.51
N TRP A 92 11.27 3.38 6.71
CA TRP A 92 10.49 3.96 5.61
C TRP A 92 11.28 5.03 4.84
N PHE A 93 12.07 5.85 5.54
CA PHE A 93 12.85 6.92 4.90
C PHE A 93 13.97 6.35 4.03
N GLU A 94 14.68 5.33 4.52
CA GLU A 94 15.71 4.65 3.76
C GLU A 94 15.14 4.02 2.50
N ILE A 95 14.11 3.19 2.61
CA ILE A 95 13.58 2.43 1.48
C ILE A 95 12.91 3.32 0.43
N THR A 96 12.37 4.48 0.82
CA THR A 96 11.70 5.41 -0.10
C THR A 96 12.60 6.57 -0.57
N GLY A 97 13.87 6.62 -0.13
CA GLY A 97 14.74 7.77 -0.41
C GLY A 97 14.16 9.06 0.17
N ASN A 98 13.88 9.04 1.48
CA ASN A 98 13.25 10.12 2.23
C ASN A 98 11.87 10.55 1.69
N GLY A 99 11.10 9.60 1.17
CA GLY A 99 9.78 9.85 0.60
C GLY A 99 9.80 10.44 -0.81
N LEU A 100 10.97 10.71 -1.38
CA LEU A 100 11.13 11.25 -2.74
C LEU A 100 11.09 10.16 -3.82
N PHE A 101 11.17 8.89 -3.45
CA PHE A 101 11.32 7.74 -4.34
C PHE A 101 12.62 7.77 -5.16
N SER A 102 13.65 8.45 -4.65
CA SER A 102 14.98 8.49 -5.28
C SER A 102 15.64 7.11 -5.43
N ASN A 103 15.18 6.13 -4.63
CA ASN A 103 15.61 4.73 -4.71
C ASN A 103 14.82 3.93 -5.76
N HIS A 104 13.95 4.57 -6.54
CA HIS A 104 13.24 3.87 -7.62
C HIS A 104 14.22 3.28 -8.63
N ASN A 105 14.19 1.96 -8.78
CA ASN A 105 15.00 1.22 -9.73
C ASN A 105 14.10 0.49 -10.73
N PRO A 106 13.95 0.99 -11.98
CA PRO A 106 13.09 0.35 -12.98
C PRO A 106 13.52 -1.08 -13.36
N ASN A 107 14.77 -1.46 -13.06
CA ASN A 107 15.29 -2.81 -13.27
C ASN A 107 15.18 -3.71 -12.01
N GLY A 108 14.55 -3.24 -10.96
CA GLY A 108 14.30 -4.01 -9.74
C GLY A 108 13.24 -5.10 -9.95
N ASP A 109 13.17 -6.02 -9.03
CA ASP A 109 12.25 -7.15 -9.07
C ASP A 109 11.10 -7.06 -8.07
N THR A 110 11.10 -6.03 -7.25
CA THR A 110 10.17 -5.88 -6.12
C THR A 110 9.40 -4.57 -6.22
N LEU A 111 8.05 -4.65 -6.20
CA LEU A 111 7.21 -3.47 -6.03
C LEU A 111 7.08 -3.16 -4.54
N TYR A 112 7.54 -2.00 -4.11
CA TYR A 112 7.40 -1.56 -2.73
C TYR A 112 6.19 -0.63 -2.57
N GLY A 113 5.25 -1.04 -1.71
CA GLY A 113 4.09 -0.23 -1.35
C GLY A 113 4.46 0.79 -0.27
N ALA A 114 4.69 2.03 -0.68
CA ALA A 114 5.12 3.10 0.22
C ALA A 114 3.97 3.74 1.00
N ASP A 115 2.77 3.76 0.41
CA ASP A 115 1.55 4.33 0.99
C ASP A 115 0.30 3.63 0.47
N ILE A 116 -0.73 3.60 1.29
CA ILE A 116 -2.12 3.31 0.91
C ILE A 116 -3.04 4.04 1.87
N SER A 117 -3.98 4.83 1.34
CA SER A 117 -4.93 5.60 2.13
C SER A 117 -6.35 5.44 1.60
N THR A 118 -7.31 5.50 2.52
CA THR A 118 -8.75 5.55 2.22
C THR A 118 -9.40 6.60 3.13
N HIS A 119 -10.15 7.50 2.53
CA HIS A 119 -10.87 8.55 3.26
C HIS A 119 -11.73 7.94 4.36
N PRO A 120 -11.73 8.50 5.59
CA PRO A 120 -12.43 7.93 6.74
C PRO A 120 -13.90 7.59 6.46
N ASP A 121 -14.65 8.50 5.80
CA ASP A 121 -16.08 8.31 5.49
C ASP A 121 -16.36 7.24 4.43
N PHE A 122 -15.33 6.77 3.72
CA PHE A 122 -15.44 5.77 2.65
C PHE A 122 -14.77 4.44 3.02
N ARG A 123 -14.38 4.26 4.28
CA ARG A 123 -13.89 2.97 4.78
C ARG A 123 -14.99 1.91 4.69
N SER A 124 -14.57 0.64 4.71
CA SER A 124 -15.48 -0.53 4.58
C SER A 124 -16.22 -0.66 3.24
N MET A 125 -15.93 0.21 2.25
CA MET A 125 -16.48 0.11 0.89
C MET A 125 -15.60 -0.69 -0.08
N GLY A 126 -14.56 -1.38 0.42
CA GLY A 126 -13.68 -2.21 -0.41
C GLY A 126 -12.58 -1.43 -1.15
N ILE A 127 -12.48 -0.10 -1.00
CA ILE A 127 -11.53 0.76 -1.73
C ILE A 127 -10.08 0.31 -1.55
N GLY A 128 -9.67 0.02 -0.32
CA GLY A 128 -8.32 -0.45 -0.04
C GLY A 128 -8.00 -1.78 -0.73
N THR A 129 -8.97 -2.70 -0.78
CA THR A 129 -8.85 -3.98 -1.51
C THR A 129 -8.69 -3.73 -3.00
N MET A 130 -9.51 -2.87 -3.61
CA MET A 130 -9.40 -2.53 -5.03
C MET A 130 -8.04 -1.89 -5.37
N LEU A 131 -7.49 -1.04 -4.48
CA LEU A 131 -6.15 -0.47 -4.65
C LEU A 131 -5.06 -1.55 -4.53
N TYR A 132 -5.18 -2.51 -3.61
CA TYR A 132 -4.26 -3.65 -3.55
C TYR A 132 -4.36 -4.54 -4.78
N ASP A 133 -5.54 -4.81 -5.29
CA ASP A 133 -5.73 -5.61 -6.49
C ASP A 133 -5.11 -4.93 -7.73
N ALA A 134 -5.32 -3.62 -7.88
CA ALA A 134 -4.67 -2.85 -8.95
C ALA A 134 -3.14 -2.86 -8.82
N ARG A 135 -2.60 -2.81 -7.60
CA ARG A 135 -1.15 -2.93 -7.33
C ARG A 135 -0.63 -4.32 -7.68
N LYS A 136 -1.38 -5.39 -7.39
CA LYS A 136 -1.03 -6.76 -7.79
C LYS A 136 -1.05 -6.94 -9.30
N GLU A 137 -2.06 -6.40 -9.99
CA GLU A 137 -2.12 -6.42 -11.45
C GLU A 137 -0.95 -5.66 -12.07
N LEU A 138 -0.54 -4.53 -11.49
CA LEU A 138 0.67 -3.82 -11.91
C LEU A 138 1.93 -4.68 -11.76
N ALA A 139 2.09 -5.37 -10.61
CA ALA A 139 3.23 -6.25 -10.38
C ALA A 139 3.27 -7.42 -11.38
N LYS A 140 2.12 -8.03 -11.69
CA LYS A 140 2.00 -9.06 -12.73
C LYS A 140 2.38 -8.52 -14.11
N LYS A 141 1.81 -7.37 -14.50
CA LYS A 141 2.06 -6.73 -15.80
C LYS A 141 3.53 -6.39 -16.03
N LEU A 142 4.23 -5.98 -14.97
CA LEU A 142 5.66 -5.63 -15.02
C LEU A 142 6.56 -6.84 -14.75
N ASN A 143 6.00 -8.03 -14.60
CA ASN A 143 6.72 -9.26 -14.24
C ASN A 143 7.63 -9.07 -13.02
N LEU A 144 7.14 -8.35 -11.98
CA LEU A 144 7.86 -8.20 -10.72
C LEU A 144 7.65 -9.45 -9.85
N ARG A 145 8.68 -9.88 -9.17
CA ARG A 145 8.68 -11.12 -8.36
C ARG A 145 7.69 -11.06 -7.20
N ARG A 146 7.54 -9.88 -6.58
CA ARG A 146 6.74 -9.71 -5.37
C ARG A 146 6.31 -8.26 -5.15
N ILE A 147 5.38 -8.10 -4.21
CA ILE A 147 5.10 -6.82 -3.56
C ILE A 147 5.56 -6.92 -2.11
N LEU A 148 6.33 -5.93 -1.62
CA LEU A 148 6.64 -5.74 -0.21
C LEU A 148 6.01 -4.43 0.29
N ALA A 149 5.69 -4.38 1.57
CA ALA A 149 5.30 -3.15 2.25
C ALA A 149 5.54 -3.25 3.75
N GLY A 150 5.77 -2.11 4.39
CA GLY A 150 5.76 -1.97 5.85
C GLY A 150 4.40 -1.43 6.30
N GLY A 151 3.66 -2.20 7.10
CA GLY A 151 2.39 -1.76 7.69
C GLY A 151 2.56 -1.40 9.16
N ARG A 152 2.16 -0.19 9.58
CA ARG A 152 2.19 0.19 11.00
C ARG A 152 1.44 -0.84 11.85
N LEU A 153 2.01 -1.29 12.96
CA LEU A 153 1.28 -2.07 13.97
C LEU A 153 0.36 -1.13 14.76
N PHE A 154 -0.73 -0.73 14.11
CA PHE A 154 -1.51 0.48 14.41
C PHE A 154 -2.05 0.55 15.84
N ASP A 155 -2.44 -0.56 16.42
CA ASP A 155 -2.98 -0.62 17.79
C ASP A 155 -1.97 -1.16 18.82
N TYR A 156 -0.71 -1.37 18.45
CA TYR A 156 0.30 -1.94 19.33
C TYR A 156 0.51 -1.13 20.61
N CYS A 157 0.37 0.20 20.59
CA CYS A 157 0.48 1.01 21.80
C CYS A 157 -0.47 0.57 22.94
N LYS A 158 -1.59 -0.08 22.61
CA LYS A 158 -2.55 -0.58 23.60
C LYS A 158 -2.05 -1.85 24.32
N TYR A 159 -1.08 -2.55 23.74
CA TYR A 159 -0.60 -3.86 24.19
C TYR A 159 0.86 -3.86 24.63
N SER A 160 1.58 -2.78 24.40
CA SER A 160 3.03 -2.70 24.61
C SER A 160 3.51 -2.93 26.05
N GLN A 161 2.62 -2.73 27.03
CA GLN A 161 2.91 -3.03 28.44
C GLN A 161 2.71 -4.54 28.78
N MET A 162 2.10 -5.30 27.89
CA MET A 162 1.71 -6.71 28.13
C MET A 162 2.53 -7.67 27.26
N MET A 163 3.00 -7.23 26.09
CA MET A 163 3.71 -8.08 25.15
C MET A 163 4.61 -7.28 24.20
N SER A 164 5.62 -7.95 23.64
CA SER A 164 6.49 -7.38 22.60
C SER A 164 5.73 -7.15 21.27
N ALA A 165 6.28 -6.29 20.41
CA ALA A 165 5.72 -6.05 19.07
C ALA A 165 5.65 -7.33 18.22
N LYS A 166 6.61 -8.25 18.41
CA LYS A 166 6.60 -9.55 17.74
C LYS A 166 5.46 -10.43 18.22
N GLU A 167 5.28 -10.59 19.53
CA GLU A 167 4.18 -11.36 20.11
C GLU A 167 2.81 -10.79 19.70
N TYR A 168 2.68 -9.46 19.69
CA TYR A 168 1.47 -8.79 19.19
C TYR A 168 1.18 -9.14 17.74
N ALA A 169 2.18 -9.01 16.85
CA ALA A 169 2.03 -9.35 15.44
C ALA A 169 1.70 -10.83 15.24
N ASP A 170 2.37 -11.74 15.96
CA ASP A 170 2.11 -13.18 15.90
C ASP A 170 0.64 -13.49 16.30
N LYS A 171 0.14 -12.87 17.38
CA LYS A 171 -1.26 -13.02 17.81
C LYS A 171 -2.26 -12.50 16.77
N VAL A 172 -1.94 -11.41 16.07
CA VAL A 172 -2.77 -10.92 14.97
C VAL A 172 -2.75 -11.89 13.80
N VAL A 173 -1.59 -12.45 13.45
CA VAL A 173 -1.45 -13.47 12.38
C VAL A 173 -2.25 -14.73 12.68
N HIS A 174 -2.29 -15.18 13.93
CA HIS A 174 -3.07 -16.34 14.36
C HIS A 174 -4.56 -16.05 14.61
N GLY A 175 -4.98 -14.77 14.46
CA GLY A 175 -6.39 -14.39 14.68
C GLY A 175 -6.80 -14.26 16.14
N GLU A 176 -5.87 -14.32 17.09
CA GLU A 176 -6.12 -14.10 18.51
C GLU A 176 -6.36 -12.62 18.84
N LEU A 177 -5.75 -11.72 18.06
CA LEU A 177 -5.95 -10.28 18.13
C LEU A 177 -6.29 -9.74 16.74
N SER A 178 -6.78 -8.50 16.71
CA SER A 178 -7.01 -7.76 15.46
C SER A 178 -6.23 -6.46 15.47
N ASP A 179 -5.54 -6.16 14.37
CA ASP A 179 -4.91 -4.86 14.09
C ASP A 179 -5.51 -4.28 12.81
N PRO A 180 -5.95 -3.02 12.79
CA PRO A 180 -6.60 -2.42 11.62
C PRO A 180 -5.78 -2.48 10.34
N VAL A 181 -4.44 -2.45 10.44
CA VAL A 181 -3.55 -2.47 9.29
C VAL A 181 -3.12 -3.89 8.95
N LEU A 182 -2.48 -4.61 9.90
CA LEU A 182 -1.98 -5.96 9.64
C LEU A 182 -3.11 -6.95 9.28
N SER A 183 -4.22 -6.94 10.02
CA SER A 183 -5.36 -7.82 9.71
C SER A 183 -5.95 -7.54 8.33
N PHE A 184 -6.00 -6.27 7.90
CA PHE A 184 -6.45 -5.89 6.56
C PHE A 184 -5.46 -6.41 5.49
N GLN A 185 -4.16 -6.29 5.72
CA GLN A 185 -3.14 -6.78 4.81
C GLN A 185 -3.19 -8.30 4.63
N LEU A 186 -3.34 -9.05 5.73
CA LEU A 186 -3.50 -10.51 5.70
C LEU A 186 -4.76 -10.93 4.92
N LYS A 187 -5.90 -10.26 5.15
CA LYS A 187 -7.15 -10.49 4.39
C LYS A 187 -7.00 -10.24 2.90
N ASN A 188 -6.08 -9.36 2.50
CA ASN A 188 -5.75 -9.09 1.10
C ASN A 188 -4.66 -10.03 0.55
N GLY A 189 -4.37 -11.15 1.21
CA GLY A 189 -3.50 -12.21 0.72
C GLY A 189 -2.00 -11.91 0.86
N PHE A 190 -1.63 -10.92 1.66
CA PHE A 190 -0.23 -10.74 2.05
C PHE A 190 0.12 -11.71 3.17
N LYS A 191 1.39 -12.09 3.23
CA LYS A 191 1.98 -12.89 4.32
C LYS A 191 2.80 -11.97 5.21
N PHE A 192 2.69 -12.16 6.52
CA PHE A 192 3.58 -11.54 7.49
C PHE A 192 4.96 -12.19 7.40
N ILE A 193 6.02 -11.38 7.36
CA ILE A 193 7.41 -11.83 7.29
C ILE A 193 8.10 -11.62 8.64
N LYS A 194 8.14 -10.39 9.12
CA LYS A 194 8.74 -10.02 10.41
C LYS A 194 8.27 -8.66 10.87
N VAL A 195 8.62 -8.30 12.10
CA VAL A 195 8.50 -6.94 12.61
C VAL A 195 9.71 -6.12 12.17
N LEU A 196 9.45 -4.89 11.76
CA LEU A 196 10.45 -3.83 11.56
C LEU A 196 10.36 -2.86 12.74
N ASP A 197 11.47 -2.63 13.40
CA ASP A 197 11.63 -1.61 14.44
C ASP A 197 12.08 -0.28 13.83
N ASN A 198 11.74 0.82 14.50
CA ASN A 198 12.07 2.17 14.04
C ASN A 198 11.70 2.44 12.57
N TYR A 199 10.61 1.81 12.11
CA TYR A 199 10.22 1.88 10.71
C TYR A 199 9.72 3.27 10.29
N LEU A 200 8.87 3.88 11.10
CA LEU A 200 8.29 5.21 10.86
C LEU A 200 7.93 5.84 12.21
N LEU A 201 8.18 7.13 12.37
CA LEU A 201 7.82 7.84 13.60
C LEU A 201 6.29 7.84 13.78
N ASP A 202 5.80 7.04 14.71
CA ASP A 202 4.38 6.86 14.96
C ASP A 202 4.09 6.42 16.39
N LYS A 203 3.33 7.24 17.11
CA LYS A 203 2.96 6.97 18.50
C LYS A 203 2.04 5.76 18.68
N ARG A 204 1.22 5.43 17.68
CA ARG A 204 0.26 4.33 17.75
C ARG A 204 0.92 2.97 17.61
N SER A 205 1.88 2.87 16.71
CA SER A 205 2.66 1.65 16.52
C SER A 205 3.93 1.61 17.38
N LEU A 206 4.25 2.66 18.13
CA LEU A 206 5.53 2.84 18.81
C LEU A 206 6.71 2.63 17.86
N ASN A 207 6.58 3.13 16.63
CA ASN A 207 7.52 3.02 15.52
C ASN A 207 7.70 1.62 14.93
N TYR A 208 6.91 0.63 15.34
CA TYR A 208 6.96 -0.72 14.79
C TYR A 208 6.06 -0.88 13.57
N ALA A 209 6.51 -1.69 12.61
CA ALA A 209 5.71 -2.11 11.47
C ALA A 209 5.83 -3.61 11.22
N SER A 210 4.84 -4.18 10.57
CA SER A 210 4.90 -5.51 9.96
C SER A 210 5.48 -5.41 8.56
N LEU A 211 6.58 -6.09 8.25
CA LEU A 211 6.97 -6.37 6.88
C LEU A 211 6.06 -7.45 6.33
N ILE A 212 5.38 -7.13 5.25
CA ILE A 212 4.46 -8.05 4.57
C ILE A 212 4.88 -8.28 3.13
N GLU A 213 4.58 -9.46 2.61
CA GLU A 213 4.87 -9.87 1.25
C GLU A 213 3.65 -10.45 0.54
N TRP A 214 3.48 -10.11 -0.73
CA TRP A 214 2.68 -10.83 -1.68
C TRP A 214 3.58 -11.31 -2.82
N VAL A 215 3.67 -12.63 -3.02
CA VAL A 215 4.45 -13.25 -4.09
C VAL A 215 3.62 -13.27 -5.36
N ASN A 216 4.19 -12.80 -6.47
CA ASN A 216 3.51 -12.82 -7.77
C ASN A 216 3.41 -14.25 -8.31
N PRO A 217 2.22 -14.86 -8.41
CA PRO A 217 2.06 -16.22 -8.90
C PRO A 217 2.36 -16.36 -10.41
N SER A 218 2.44 -15.23 -11.12
CA SER A 218 2.72 -15.19 -12.56
C SER A 218 4.15 -14.73 -12.86
N TYR A 219 5.03 -14.69 -11.88
CA TYR A 219 6.42 -14.29 -12.08
C TYR A 219 7.19 -15.34 -12.88
N HIS A 220 7.84 -14.92 -13.94
CA HIS A 220 8.70 -15.76 -14.75
C HIS A 220 10.12 -15.20 -14.76
N ILE A 221 11.10 -16.06 -14.43
CA ILE A 221 12.52 -15.71 -14.59
C ILE A 221 12.80 -15.58 -16.08
N LEU A 222 13.07 -14.35 -16.54
CA LEU A 222 13.51 -14.15 -17.92
C LEU A 222 14.85 -14.83 -18.08
N ALA A 223 14.91 -15.87 -18.91
CA ALA A 223 16.17 -16.48 -19.27
C ALA A 223 17.06 -15.41 -19.90
N ASN A 224 18.20 -15.11 -19.26
CA ASN A 224 19.20 -14.21 -19.82
C ASN A 224 19.57 -14.76 -21.22
N SER A 225 19.14 -14.07 -22.26
CA SER A 225 19.65 -14.29 -23.60
C SER A 225 21.13 -13.86 -23.61
N LYS A 226 22.01 -14.75 -23.18
CA LYS A 226 23.43 -14.65 -23.48
C LYS A 226 23.56 -14.78 -25.00
N SER A 227 23.43 -13.68 -25.71
CA SER A 227 23.93 -13.59 -27.08
C SER A 227 25.45 -13.69 -27.02
N GLY A 228 25.95 -14.92 -27.12
CA GLY A 228 27.35 -15.13 -27.39
C GLY A 228 27.66 -14.61 -28.78
N LYS A 229 28.22 -13.42 -28.90
CA LYS A 229 29.05 -13.09 -30.04
C LYS A 229 30.31 -13.89 -29.89
N LYS A 230 30.38 -15.02 -30.60
CA LYS A 230 31.68 -15.58 -31.00
C LYS A 230 32.25 -14.65 -32.05
N VAL A 231 33.41 -14.12 -31.79
CA VAL A 231 34.34 -13.55 -32.76
C VAL A 231 35.19 -14.69 -33.30
#